data_8451524e7eec36950810cbfae13816e0
#
_entry.id   8451524e7eec36950810cbfae13816e0
#
_cell.length_a   1.000
_cell.length_b   1.000
_cell.length_c   1.000
_cell.angle_alpha   90.00
_cell.angle_beta   90.00
_cell.angle_gamma   90.00
#
_symmetry.space_group_name_H-M   'P 1'
#
loop_
_entity.id
_entity.type
_entity.pdbx_description
1 polymer ?
#
loop_
_entity_poly.entity_id
_entity_poly.type
_entity_poly.pdbx_seq_one_letter_code
_entity_poly.pdbx_strand_id
1 'polypeptide(L)'
;MVTSGDWRLLVTEATDGATNMAIDEALWLSRQSGEGPATIRFFAWDPPTVSLGYGQALDGHVDAAACRAFGVGLVRRPTGGSAIYHDGPERELTYTVVATNDDLGVTTDLLEAYRWIARALARGLHALGAPVEIVGLPRAKRQAPAFCFARTGRYEIEIGGRKLVGSAQRRRGRCFLQHGSVLLAADEPRLRALFPTTPDPLASLTTLEIVLGRRPAFDEVAGALETAFQTEHGLVLRPGGLSEDEQAQVERLVADKYAGDAWLAEAVIEERPGFAGALRASGGIGGPVARPPMS
;
A
#
# COMPACT_ATOMS: atom_id res chain seq x y z
N MET A 1 -4.04 -19.33 -23.22
CA MET A 1 -4.32 -18.00 -23.80
C MET A 1 -5.18 -17.29 -22.77
N VAL A 2 -4.61 -16.27 -22.09
CA VAL A 2 -5.38 -15.42 -21.19
C VAL A 2 -6.34 -14.65 -22.07
N THR A 3 -7.63 -14.81 -21.90
CA THR A 3 -8.61 -13.93 -22.51
C THR A 3 -8.36 -12.56 -21.89
N SER A 4 -7.85 -11.62 -22.68
CA SER A 4 -7.70 -10.23 -22.28
C SER A 4 -9.11 -9.67 -22.03
N GLY A 5 -9.59 -9.83 -20.79
CA GLY A 5 -10.82 -9.19 -20.37
C GLY A 5 -10.63 -7.67 -20.40
N ASP A 6 -11.68 -6.93 -20.69
CA ASP A 6 -11.69 -5.49 -20.54
C ASP A 6 -11.46 -5.15 -19.06
N TRP A 7 -10.44 -4.37 -18.78
CA TRP A 7 -10.15 -3.86 -17.45
C TRP A 7 -10.66 -2.41 -17.33
N ARG A 8 -11.18 -2.06 -16.19
CA ARG A 8 -11.54 -0.66 -15.92
C ARG A 8 -10.30 0.14 -15.54
N LEU A 9 -10.11 1.27 -16.21
CA LEU A 9 -9.20 2.33 -15.76
C LEU A 9 -10.03 3.39 -15.04
N LEU A 10 -9.68 3.65 -13.79
CA LEU A 10 -10.30 4.66 -12.96
C LEU A 10 -9.25 5.71 -12.56
N VAL A 11 -9.38 6.92 -13.07
CA VAL A 11 -8.57 8.05 -12.61
C VAL A 11 -9.51 8.95 -11.81
N THR A 12 -9.23 9.10 -10.51
CA THR A 12 -10.07 9.92 -9.62
C THR A 12 -9.35 11.18 -9.21
N GLU A 13 -10.11 12.24 -9.00
CA GLU A 13 -9.62 13.47 -8.40
C GLU A 13 -8.99 13.19 -7.03
N ALA A 14 -8.14 14.11 -6.57
CA ALA A 14 -7.58 14.02 -5.22
C ALA A 14 -8.69 14.17 -4.18
N THR A 15 -8.70 13.28 -3.19
CA THR A 15 -9.69 13.30 -2.11
C THR A 15 -9.08 12.85 -0.78
N ASP A 16 -9.83 12.96 0.30
CA ASP A 16 -9.38 12.64 1.64
C ASP A 16 -9.08 11.15 1.85
N GLY A 17 -8.37 10.85 2.93
CA GLY A 17 -7.91 9.50 3.23
C GLY A 17 -9.04 8.51 3.47
N ALA A 18 -10.13 8.91 4.11
CA ALA A 18 -11.27 8.04 4.37
C ALA A 18 -11.96 7.64 3.07
N THR A 19 -12.21 8.60 2.21
CA THR A 19 -12.83 8.39 0.88
C THR A 19 -11.93 7.54 -0.02
N ASN A 20 -10.61 7.83 -0.09
CA ASN A 20 -9.68 7.04 -0.89
C ASN A 20 -9.65 5.57 -0.48
N MET A 21 -9.59 5.29 0.84
CA MET A 21 -9.58 3.91 1.34
C MET A 21 -10.92 3.21 1.19
N ALA A 22 -12.02 3.95 1.30
CA ALA A 22 -13.37 3.44 1.05
C ALA A 22 -13.56 3.03 -0.42
N ILE A 23 -13.07 3.84 -1.38
CA ILE A 23 -13.09 3.50 -2.81
C ILE A 23 -12.31 2.22 -3.06
N ASP A 24 -11.08 2.12 -2.56
CA ASP A 24 -10.24 0.94 -2.75
C ASP A 24 -10.91 -0.32 -2.20
N GLU A 25 -11.52 -0.25 -1.01
CA GLU A 25 -12.20 -1.40 -0.41
C GLU A 25 -13.53 -1.73 -1.12
N ALA A 26 -14.30 -0.73 -1.57
CA ALA A 26 -15.53 -0.95 -2.33
C ALA A 26 -15.25 -1.67 -3.66
N LEU A 27 -14.23 -1.24 -4.40
CA LEU A 27 -13.76 -1.91 -5.61
C LEU A 27 -13.38 -3.37 -5.34
N TRP A 28 -12.66 -3.60 -4.23
CA TRP A 28 -12.23 -4.96 -3.84
C TRP A 28 -13.40 -5.85 -3.46
N LEU A 29 -14.39 -5.34 -2.72
CA LEU A 29 -15.61 -6.07 -2.37
C LEU A 29 -16.46 -6.39 -3.61
N SER A 30 -16.65 -5.41 -4.51
CA SER A 30 -17.36 -5.58 -5.77
C SER A 30 -16.67 -6.63 -6.68
N ARG A 31 -15.34 -6.61 -6.79
CA ARG A 31 -14.62 -7.64 -7.55
C ARG A 31 -14.69 -9.01 -6.88
N GLN A 32 -14.70 -9.06 -5.56
CA GLN A 32 -14.79 -10.32 -4.79
C GLN A 32 -16.15 -11.00 -4.94
N SER A 33 -17.24 -10.23 -5.01
CA SER A 33 -18.60 -10.78 -5.30
C SER A 33 -18.77 -11.19 -6.76
N GLY A 34 -17.87 -10.78 -7.64
CA GLY A 34 -17.94 -11.04 -9.08
C GLY A 34 -18.78 -10.01 -9.85
N GLU A 35 -19.25 -8.95 -9.21
CA GLU A 35 -20.09 -7.89 -9.80
C GLU A 35 -19.27 -6.84 -10.52
N GLY A 36 -18.10 -6.47 -9.96
CA GLY A 36 -17.21 -5.47 -10.54
C GLY A 36 -16.13 -6.05 -11.44
N PRO A 37 -15.64 -5.26 -12.41
CA PRO A 37 -14.52 -5.65 -13.27
C PRO A 37 -13.18 -5.61 -12.54
N ALA A 38 -12.16 -6.28 -13.10
CA ALA A 38 -10.78 -6.00 -12.73
C ALA A 38 -10.48 -4.52 -13.00
N THR A 39 -9.84 -3.84 -12.03
CA THR A 39 -9.71 -2.39 -12.06
C THR A 39 -8.27 -1.97 -11.75
N ILE A 40 -7.76 -1.02 -12.54
CA ILE A 40 -6.58 -0.22 -12.21
C ILE A 40 -7.07 1.18 -11.89
N ARG A 41 -6.62 1.73 -10.76
CA ARG A 41 -6.97 3.08 -10.33
C ARG A 41 -5.71 3.90 -10.12
N PHE A 42 -5.70 5.17 -10.58
CA PHE A 42 -4.71 6.19 -10.24
C PHE A 42 -5.40 7.33 -9.51
N PHE A 43 -4.79 7.78 -8.41
CA PHE A 43 -5.37 8.82 -7.56
C PHE A 43 -4.31 9.53 -6.72
N ALA A 44 -4.73 10.61 -6.09
CA ALA A 44 -3.94 11.40 -5.17
C ALA A 44 -4.74 11.73 -3.89
N TRP A 45 -4.12 12.45 -2.98
CA TRP A 45 -4.65 12.74 -1.65
C TRP A 45 -4.78 14.24 -1.43
N ASP A 46 -5.97 14.67 -0.95
CA ASP A 46 -6.22 16.03 -0.52
C ASP A 46 -7.23 16.02 0.64
N PRO A 47 -6.83 16.45 1.86
CA PRO A 47 -5.50 16.90 2.25
C PRO A 47 -4.43 15.79 2.21
N PRO A 48 -3.12 16.15 2.23
CA PRO A 48 -2.05 15.19 2.46
C PRO A 48 -2.36 14.31 3.66
N THR A 49 -2.04 13.03 3.61
CA THR A 49 -2.53 12.05 4.59
C THR A 49 -1.43 11.06 4.97
N VAL A 50 -1.36 10.67 6.24
CA VAL A 50 -0.61 9.48 6.68
C VAL A 50 -1.56 8.29 6.75
N SER A 51 -1.27 7.22 6.01
CA SER A 51 -1.98 5.96 6.11
C SER A 51 -1.23 4.98 7.00
N LEU A 52 -1.88 4.47 8.05
CA LEU A 52 -1.39 3.37 8.88
C LEU A 52 -1.68 2.03 8.22
N GLY A 53 -0.79 1.07 8.37
CA GLY A 53 -1.08 -0.32 7.98
C GLY A 53 -2.17 -0.95 8.83
N TYR A 54 -2.86 -1.95 8.29
CA TYR A 54 -3.99 -2.64 8.93
C TYR A 54 -3.73 -3.06 10.39
N GLY A 55 -2.59 -3.69 10.65
CA GLY A 55 -2.18 -4.15 12.00
C GLY A 55 -1.18 -3.24 12.70
N GLN A 56 -0.97 -2.01 12.23
CA GLN A 56 0.00 -1.10 12.84
C GLN A 56 -0.66 -0.33 13.99
N ALA A 57 -0.02 -0.36 15.17
CA ALA A 57 -0.44 0.50 16.28
C ALA A 57 -0.14 1.99 15.99
N LEU A 58 -0.95 2.88 16.52
CA LEU A 58 -0.65 4.31 16.58
C LEU A 58 0.15 4.56 17.88
N ASP A 59 1.45 4.28 17.85
CA ASP A 59 2.33 4.09 19.01
C ASP A 59 3.48 5.10 19.11
N GLY A 60 3.30 6.31 18.56
CA GLY A 60 4.32 7.36 18.59
C GLY A 60 5.38 7.27 17.49
N HIS A 61 5.32 6.29 16.61
CA HIS A 61 6.10 6.27 15.38
C HIS A 61 5.60 7.30 14.36
N VAL A 62 4.31 7.64 14.44
CA VAL A 62 3.67 8.74 13.71
C VAL A 62 3.32 9.81 14.74
N ASP A 63 3.79 11.04 14.54
CA ASP A 63 3.43 12.17 15.40
C ASP A 63 2.07 12.74 14.98
N ALA A 64 1.01 12.30 15.68
CA ALA A 64 -0.35 12.78 15.44
C ALA A 64 -0.52 14.30 15.73
N ALA A 65 0.30 14.89 16.61
CA ALA A 65 0.27 16.34 16.86
C ALA A 65 0.87 17.10 15.68
N ALA A 66 1.98 16.62 15.13
CA ALA A 66 2.55 17.15 13.90
C ALA A 66 1.59 16.99 12.71
N CYS A 67 0.92 15.85 12.57
CA CYS A 67 -0.12 15.69 11.53
C CYS A 67 -1.17 16.80 11.62
N ARG A 68 -1.73 17.06 12.79
CA ARG A 68 -2.72 18.13 12.98
C ARG A 68 -2.14 19.51 12.69
N ALA A 69 -0.92 19.79 13.15
CA ALA A 69 -0.26 21.08 12.94
C ALA A 69 0.01 21.40 11.46
N PHE A 70 0.28 20.38 10.65
CA PHE A 70 0.50 20.50 9.20
C PHE A 70 -0.78 20.31 8.36
N GLY A 71 -1.94 20.09 8.96
CA GLY A 71 -3.18 19.77 8.23
C GLY A 71 -3.12 18.44 7.48
N VAL A 72 -2.34 17.49 8.00
CA VAL A 72 -2.20 16.14 7.43
C VAL A 72 -3.23 15.21 8.03
N GLY A 73 -4.01 14.55 7.18
CA GLY A 73 -4.99 13.56 7.57
C GLY A 73 -4.35 12.28 8.13
N LEU A 74 -5.11 11.53 8.90
CA LEU A 74 -4.74 10.19 9.37
C LEU A 74 -5.81 9.19 8.96
N VAL A 75 -5.41 8.06 8.37
CA VAL A 75 -6.33 6.96 8.03
C VAL A 75 -5.65 5.61 8.26
N ARG A 76 -6.41 4.57 8.54
CA ARG A 76 -5.93 3.19 8.52
C ARG A 76 -6.37 2.52 7.24
N ARG A 77 -5.40 2.07 6.44
CA ARG A 77 -5.70 1.38 5.17
C ARG A 77 -6.06 -0.11 5.38
N PRO A 78 -6.79 -0.73 4.44
CA PRO A 78 -7.19 -2.13 4.54
C PRO A 78 -6.02 -3.11 4.35
N THR A 79 -4.88 -2.65 3.84
CA THR A 79 -3.67 -3.44 3.60
C THR A 79 -2.68 -3.35 4.75
N GLY A 80 -1.74 -4.29 4.82
CA GLY A 80 -0.70 -4.30 5.85
C GLY A 80 0.45 -3.32 5.61
N GLY A 81 1.54 -3.51 6.34
CA GLY A 81 2.76 -2.71 6.25
C GLY A 81 2.85 -1.60 7.29
N SER A 82 3.90 -0.79 7.22
CA SER A 82 4.13 0.38 8.09
C SER A 82 3.49 1.63 7.50
N ALA A 83 3.45 2.73 8.27
CA ALA A 83 2.86 4.00 7.85
C ALA A 83 3.50 4.57 6.57
N ILE A 84 2.69 5.22 5.76
CA ILE A 84 3.11 5.94 4.55
C ILE A 84 2.55 7.36 4.64
N TYR A 85 3.36 8.33 4.27
CA TYR A 85 2.92 9.71 4.07
C TYR A 85 2.64 9.93 2.59
N HIS A 86 1.45 10.41 2.29
CA HIS A 86 0.93 10.77 0.98
C HIS A 86 0.86 12.28 0.87
N ASP A 87 1.70 12.88 0.02
CA ASP A 87 1.98 14.34 0.01
C ASP A 87 1.19 15.13 -1.06
N GLY A 88 0.06 14.58 -1.51
CA GLY A 88 -0.79 15.25 -2.49
C GLY A 88 -0.35 15.07 -3.95
N PRO A 89 -1.16 15.58 -4.91
CA PRO A 89 -1.03 15.23 -6.34
C PRO A 89 0.24 15.76 -7.01
N GLU A 90 0.86 16.80 -6.45
CA GLU A 90 2.11 17.35 -7.01
C GLU A 90 3.34 16.52 -6.65
N ARG A 91 3.25 15.64 -5.64
CA ARG A 91 4.41 14.93 -5.08
C ARG A 91 4.26 13.43 -5.06
N GLU A 92 3.07 12.91 -5.30
CA GLU A 92 2.79 11.49 -5.28
C GLU A 92 1.70 11.11 -6.28
N LEU A 93 1.84 9.92 -6.88
CA LEU A 93 0.78 9.19 -7.53
C LEU A 93 0.56 7.90 -6.76
N THR A 94 -0.66 7.67 -6.28
CA THR A 94 -1.05 6.36 -5.74
C THR A 94 -1.74 5.54 -6.82
N TYR A 95 -1.34 4.28 -6.95
CA TYR A 95 -2.03 3.32 -7.80
C TYR A 95 -2.74 2.26 -6.96
N THR A 96 -3.83 1.73 -7.49
CA THR A 96 -4.52 0.54 -6.98
C THR A 96 -4.79 -0.44 -8.11
N VAL A 97 -4.56 -1.73 -7.85
CA VAL A 97 -4.98 -2.85 -8.70
C VAL A 97 -5.89 -3.75 -7.89
N VAL A 98 -7.12 -3.90 -8.34
CA VAL A 98 -8.10 -4.84 -7.80
C VAL A 98 -8.38 -5.88 -8.87
N ALA A 99 -8.09 -7.14 -8.56
CA ALA A 99 -8.24 -8.24 -9.51
C ALA A 99 -8.31 -9.60 -8.81
N THR A 100 -8.62 -10.63 -9.57
CA THR A 100 -8.43 -12.02 -9.16
C THR A 100 -7.18 -12.61 -9.81
N ASN A 101 -6.71 -13.74 -9.32
CA ASN A 101 -5.61 -14.45 -9.97
C ASN A 101 -5.96 -14.87 -11.41
N ASP A 102 -7.24 -15.15 -11.67
CA ASP A 102 -7.72 -15.53 -13.01
C ASP A 102 -7.60 -14.36 -14.00
N ASP A 103 -7.86 -13.12 -13.54
CA ASP A 103 -7.70 -11.92 -14.36
C ASP A 103 -6.24 -11.71 -14.81
N LEU A 104 -5.28 -12.12 -13.97
CA LEU A 104 -3.87 -12.04 -14.29
C LEU A 104 -3.34 -13.26 -15.07
N GLY A 105 -4.13 -14.35 -15.14
CA GLY A 105 -3.66 -15.63 -15.65
C GLY A 105 -2.53 -16.25 -14.84
N VAL A 106 -2.48 -15.97 -13.53
CA VAL A 106 -1.46 -16.48 -12.61
C VAL A 106 -2.05 -17.48 -11.62
N THR A 107 -1.16 -18.25 -10.99
CA THR A 107 -1.55 -19.19 -9.94
C THR A 107 -1.94 -18.46 -8.64
N THR A 108 -2.20 -19.20 -7.59
CA THR A 108 -2.57 -18.61 -6.27
C THR A 108 -1.43 -17.95 -5.52
N ASP A 109 -0.23 -17.90 -6.09
CA ASP A 109 0.94 -17.31 -5.42
C ASP A 109 0.82 -15.79 -5.30
N LEU A 110 0.93 -15.30 -4.07
CA LEU A 110 1.00 -13.89 -3.73
C LEU A 110 2.11 -13.16 -4.51
N LEU A 111 3.25 -13.82 -4.70
CA LEU A 111 4.42 -13.23 -5.33
C LEU A 111 4.24 -13.00 -6.83
N GLU A 112 3.46 -13.85 -7.49
CA GLU A 112 3.18 -13.70 -8.92
C GLU A 112 2.38 -12.43 -9.21
N ALA A 113 1.36 -12.13 -8.39
CA ALA A 113 0.60 -10.88 -8.53
C ALA A 113 1.46 -9.64 -8.27
N TYR A 114 2.31 -9.66 -7.22
CA TYR A 114 3.27 -8.57 -6.99
C TYR A 114 4.20 -8.38 -8.17
N ARG A 115 4.78 -9.47 -8.68
CA ARG A 115 5.70 -9.44 -9.83
C ARG A 115 5.01 -8.94 -11.09
N TRP A 116 3.77 -9.36 -11.34
CA TRP A 116 2.98 -8.94 -12.47
C TRP A 116 2.79 -7.41 -12.44
N ILE A 117 2.35 -6.85 -11.33
CA ILE A 117 2.17 -5.40 -11.17
C ILE A 117 3.51 -4.66 -11.27
N ALA A 118 4.55 -5.15 -10.59
CA ALA A 118 5.87 -4.50 -10.59
C ALA A 118 6.47 -4.39 -11.99
N ARG A 119 6.25 -5.37 -12.89
CA ARG A 119 6.72 -5.31 -14.28
C ARG A 119 6.09 -4.17 -15.06
N ALA A 120 4.78 -3.97 -14.95
CA ALA A 120 4.11 -2.86 -15.61
C ALA A 120 4.57 -1.51 -15.04
N LEU A 121 4.65 -1.38 -13.71
CA LEU A 121 5.16 -0.15 -13.08
C LEU A 121 6.58 0.16 -13.53
N ALA A 122 7.49 -0.82 -13.49
CA ALA A 122 8.87 -0.63 -13.93
C ALA A 122 8.97 -0.22 -15.40
N ARG A 123 8.16 -0.84 -16.28
CA ARG A 123 8.10 -0.48 -17.69
C ARG A 123 7.68 0.97 -17.90
N GLY A 124 6.65 1.44 -17.20
CA GLY A 124 6.19 2.83 -17.28
C GLY A 124 7.23 3.82 -16.76
N LEU A 125 7.88 3.50 -15.64
CA LEU A 125 8.94 4.32 -15.06
C LEU A 125 10.19 4.37 -15.98
N HIS A 126 10.55 3.26 -16.62
CA HIS A 126 11.61 3.26 -17.64
C HIS A 126 11.26 4.14 -18.84
N ALA A 127 10.00 4.14 -19.29
CA ALA A 127 9.56 5.00 -20.38
C ALA A 127 9.67 6.50 -20.05
N LEU A 128 9.58 6.86 -18.76
CA LEU A 128 9.83 8.22 -18.25
C LEU A 128 11.34 8.54 -18.11
N GLY A 129 12.23 7.57 -18.32
CA GLY A 129 13.68 7.73 -18.17
C GLY A 129 14.22 7.38 -16.77
N ALA A 130 13.41 6.82 -15.87
CA ALA A 130 13.86 6.40 -14.54
C ALA A 130 14.43 4.96 -14.60
N PRO A 131 15.73 4.73 -14.31
CA PRO A 131 16.38 3.42 -14.43
C PRO A 131 16.08 2.55 -13.19
N VAL A 132 14.83 2.13 -13.04
CA VAL A 132 14.36 1.37 -11.88
C VAL A 132 14.76 -0.11 -11.95
N GLU A 133 14.89 -0.72 -10.78
CA GLU A 133 15.11 -2.16 -10.61
C GLU A 133 13.97 -2.75 -9.78
N ILE A 134 13.50 -3.95 -10.16
CA ILE A 134 12.56 -4.72 -9.36
C ILE A 134 13.39 -5.59 -8.41
N VAL A 135 13.35 -5.26 -7.13
CA VAL A 135 14.11 -5.98 -6.10
C VAL A 135 13.32 -7.18 -5.62
N GLY A 136 13.90 -8.38 -5.75
CA GLY A 136 13.29 -9.64 -5.37
C GLY A 136 13.12 -9.82 -3.85
N LEU A 137 13.36 -11.02 -3.30
CA LEU A 137 13.16 -11.33 -1.88
C LEU A 137 14.04 -10.49 -0.95
N PRO A 138 13.54 -10.05 0.23
CA PRO A 138 14.30 -9.26 1.19
C PRO A 138 15.51 -10.03 1.72
N ARG A 139 16.66 -9.35 1.77
CA ARG A 139 17.83 -9.84 2.51
C ARG A 139 17.55 -9.72 4.01
N ALA A 140 17.55 -10.89 4.71
CA ALA A 140 17.51 -11.07 6.17
C ALA A 140 16.52 -10.21 7.01
N LYS A 141 15.89 -10.86 8.00
CA LYS A 141 15.01 -10.23 9.00
C LYS A 141 15.75 -9.13 9.78
N ARG A 142 15.54 -7.87 9.44
CA ARG A 142 15.82 -6.72 10.32
C ARG A 142 14.50 -6.32 11.00
N GLN A 143 14.58 -5.75 12.22
CA GLN A 143 13.43 -5.23 12.94
C GLN A 143 12.61 -4.29 12.04
N ALA A 144 11.29 -4.39 12.08
CA ALA A 144 10.42 -3.58 11.23
C ALA A 144 10.53 -2.10 11.60
N PRO A 145 10.99 -1.24 10.68
CA PRO A 145 11.00 0.20 10.93
C PRO A 145 9.57 0.76 10.93
N ALA A 146 9.39 1.89 11.59
CA ALA A 146 8.12 2.59 11.72
C ALA A 146 7.55 3.12 10.39
N PHE A 147 8.42 3.41 9.44
CA PHE A 147 8.12 4.04 8.15
C PHE A 147 8.28 3.02 7.01
N CYS A 148 7.27 2.89 6.15
CA CYS A 148 7.21 1.83 5.13
C CYS A 148 8.36 1.90 4.12
N PHE A 149 8.80 3.10 3.74
CA PHE A 149 9.90 3.28 2.81
C PHE A 149 11.27 2.91 3.39
N ALA A 150 11.39 2.76 4.71
CA ALA A 150 12.62 2.30 5.34
C ALA A 150 12.82 0.77 5.30
N ARG A 151 11.87 0.02 4.72
CA ARG A 151 11.93 -1.45 4.63
C ARG A 151 11.77 -1.92 3.20
N THR A 152 12.68 -2.77 2.73
CA THR A 152 12.54 -3.48 1.46
C THR A 152 11.54 -4.62 1.60
N GLY A 153 10.42 -4.54 0.90
CA GLY A 153 9.41 -5.60 0.76
C GLY A 153 9.76 -6.58 -0.36
N ARG A 154 8.76 -7.33 -0.81
CA ARG A 154 8.90 -8.23 -1.97
C ARG A 154 8.50 -7.49 -3.24
N TYR A 155 9.33 -7.58 -4.30
CA TYR A 155 9.09 -6.93 -5.59
C TYR A 155 8.87 -5.41 -5.51
N GLU A 156 9.68 -4.76 -4.67
CA GLU A 156 9.71 -3.30 -4.61
C GLU A 156 10.51 -2.72 -5.78
N ILE A 157 10.21 -1.48 -6.09
CA ILE A 157 10.87 -0.78 -7.20
C ILE A 157 11.83 0.24 -6.61
N GLU A 158 13.11 0.05 -6.91
CA GLU A 158 14.22 0.83 -6.34
C GLU A 158 15.11 1.41 -7.44
N ILE A 159 15.89 2.43 -7.10
CA ILE A 159 16.98 2.97 -7.89
C ILE A 159 18.19 3.13 -6.97
N GLY A 160 19.28 2.45 -7.28
CA GLY A 160 20.51 2.51 -6.49
C GLY A 160 20.31 2.14 -5.02
N GLY A 161 19.45 1.15 -4.74
CA GLY A 161 19.14 0.68 -3.40
C GLY A 161 18.20 1.60 -2.60
N ARG A 162 17.62 2.63 -3.22
CA ARG A 162 16.63 3.52 -2.61
C ARG A 162 15.26 3.30 -3.23
N LYS A 163 14.26 3.15 -2.39
CA LYS A 163 12.89 2.85 -2.80
C LYS A 163 12.25 4.04 -3.50
N LEU A 164 11.68 3.80 -4.69
CA LEU A 164 10.88 4.75 -5.44
C LEU A 164 9.38 4.45 -5.32
N VAL A 165 9.02 3.16 -5.26
CA VAL A 165 7.63 2.73 -5.15
C VAL A 165 7.48 1.78 -3.96
N GLY A 166 6.56 2.11 -3.06
CA GLY A 166 6.15 1.25 -1.95
C GLY A 166 4.78 0.64 -2.20
N SER A 167 4.64 -0.67 -1.99
CA SER A 167 3.38 -1.38 -2.26
C SER A 167 2.94 -2.23 -1.07
N ALA A 168 1.62 -2.35 -0.91
CA ALA A 168 1.00 -3.24 0.06
C ALA A 168 -0.19 -3.98 -0.57
N GLN A 169 -0.44 -5.23 -0.17
CA GLN A 169 -1.50 -6.04 -0.71
C GLN A 169 -2.33 -6.67 0.40
N ARG A 170 -3.63 -6.79 0.17
CA ARG A 170 -4.56 -7.62 0.93
C ARG A 170 -5.22 -8.63 0.01
N ARG A 171 -5.45 -9.84 0.54
CA ARG A 171 -6.09 -10.93 -0.21
C ARG A 171 -7.22 -11.56 0.57
N ARG A 172 -8.23 -11.99 -0.19
CA ARG A 172 -9.27 -12.89 0.31
C ARG A 172 -9.62 -13.89 -0.79
N GLY A 173 -9.28 -15.14 -0.57
CA GLY A 173 -9.37 -16.16 -1.62
C GLY A 173 -8.49 -15.82 -2.82
N ARG A 174 -9.10 -15.81 -4.00
CA ARG A 174 -8.41 -15.49 -5.27
C ARG A 174 -8.39 -13.99 -5.59
N CYS A 175 -9.21 -13.19 -4.90
CA CYS A 175 -9.30 -11.74 -5.10
C CYS A 175 -8.28 -11.00 -4.24
N PHE A 176 -7.66 -9.97 -4.80
CA PHE A 176 -6.71 -9.12 -4.09
C PHE A 176 -6.94 -7.65 -4.39
N LEU A 177 -6.51 -6.83 -3.45
CA LEU A 177 -6.30 -5.40 -3.52
C LEU A 177 -4.81 -5.14 -3.31
N GLN A 178 -4.12 -4.57 -4.28
CA GLN A 178 -2.76 -4.04 -4.10
C GLN A 178 -2.75 -2.57 -4.45
N HIS A 179 -2.24 -1.76 -3.56
CA HIS A 179 -1.99 -0.36 -3.83
C HIS A 179 -0.56 0.03 -3.45
N GLY A 180 -0.11 1.17 -3.97
CA GLY A 180 1.22 1.66 -3.69
C GLY A 180 1.42 3.09 -4.17
N SER A 181 2.45 3.72 -3.61
CA SER A 181 2.82 5.11 -3.85
C SER A 181 4.04 5.18 -4.76
N VAL A 182 3.92 5.93 -5.85
CA VAL A 182 5.03 6.36 -6.72
C VAL A 182 5.43 7.76 -6.29
N LEU A 183 6.64 7.93 -5.78
CA LEU A 183 7.12 9.20 -5.25
C LEU A 183 7.59 10.12 -6.40
N LEU A 184 6.84 11.21 -6.64
CA LEU A 184 7.22 12.24 -7.62
C LEU A 184 8.23 13.22 -7.03
N ALA A 185 8.02 13.65 -5.78
CA ALA A 185 8.90 14.50 -4.99
C ALA A 185 8.75 14.17 -3.50
N ALA A 186 9.54 14.79 -2.63
CA ALA A 186 9.44 14.61 -1.18
C ALA A 186 9.65 15.94 -0.44
N ASP A 187 8.88 16.14 0.63
CA ASP A 187 9.05 17.21 1.60
C ASP A 187 9.78 16.65 2.82
N GLU A 188 11.12 16.74 2.81
CA GLU A 188 11.95 16.20 3.89
C GLU A 188 11.65 16.80 5.27
N PRO A 189 11.52 18.13 5.43
CA PRO A 189 11.15 18.72 6.72
C PRO A 189 9.85 18.15 7.27
N ARG A 190 8.84 17.98 6.43
CA ARG A 190 7.55 17.41 6.82
C ARG A 190 7.68 15.94 7.19
N LEU A 191 8.38 15.13 6.38
CA LEU A 191 8.65 13.73 6.70
C LEU A 191 9.34 13.56 8.06
N ARG A 192 10.34 14.39 8.38
CA ARG A 192 11.03 14.37 9.69
C ARG A 192 10.11 14.72 10.85
N ALA A 193 9.21 15.67 10.65
CA ALA A 193 8.24 16.05 11.68
C ALA A 193 7.18 14.96 11.91
N LEU A 194 6.69 14.33 10.84
CA LEU A 194 5.66 13.29 10.92
C LEU A 194 6.19 11.96 11.46
N PHE A 195 7.49 11.65 11.23
CA PHE A 195 8.14 10.38 11.62
C PHE A 195 9.38 10.61 12.49
N PRO A 196 9.23 11.13 13.72
CA PRO A 196 10.36 11.57 14.55
C PRO A 196 11.31 10.43 14.95
N THR A 197 10.85 9.19 14.91
CA THR A 197 11.68 8.01 15.21
C THR A 197 12.50 7.52 14.00
N THR A 198 12.36 8.14 12.83
CA THR A 198 13.12 7.83 11.62
C THR A 198 14.25 8.86 11.44
N PRO A 199 15.51 8.50 11.72
CA PRO A 199 16.61 9.49 11.76
C PRO A 199 16.83 10.21 10.44
N ASP A 200 16.75 9.48 9.33
CA ASP A 200 16.87 10.00 7.97
C ASP A 200 15.88 9.33 7.04
N PRO A 201 14.69 9.91 6.84
CA PRO A 201 13.67 9.33 5.97
C PRO A 201 14.10 9.26 4.50
N LEU A 202 15.01 10.15 4.03
CA LEU A 202 15.48 10.17 2.65
C LEU A 202 16.63 9.19 2.37
N ALA A 203 17.28 8.62 3.39
CA ALA A 203 18.36 7.66 3.19
C ALA A 203 17.91 6.39 2.44
N SER A 204 16.65 6.00 2.62
CA SER A 204 16.08 4.76 2.07
C SER A 204 15.12 4.98 0.91
N LEU A 205 14.80 6.21 0.54
CA LEU A 205 13.88 6.52 -0.55
C LEU A 205 14.52 7.43 -1.60
N THR A 206 13.96 7.41 -2.80
CA THR A 206 14.24 8.37 -3.87
C THR A 206 12.94 8.81 -4.52
N THR A 207 13.00 9.84 -5.36
CA THR A 207 11.83 10.39 -6.06
C THR A 207 12.13 10.54 -7.55
N LEU A 208 11.09 10.64 -8.38
CA LEU A 208 11.26 10.91 -9.79
C LEU A 208 11.93 12.28 -10.03
N GLU A 209 11.65 13.30 -9.20
CA GLU A 209 12.29 14.61 -9.29
C GLU A 209 13.83 14.51 -9.16
N ILE A 210 14.31 13.74 -8.18
CA ILE A 210 15.75 13.52 -7.98
C ILE A 210 16.36 12.78 -9.18
N VAL A 211 15.68 11.75 -9.67
CA VAL A 211 16.20 10.85 -10.69
C VAL A 211 16.19 11.50 -12.07
N LEU A 212 15.14 12.24 -12.41
CA LEU A 212 14.94 12.86 -13.72
C LEU A 212 15.51 14.28 -13.80
N GLY A 213 15.89 14.89 -12.66
CA GLY A 213 16.27 16.31 -12.60
C GLY A 213 15.09 17.27 -12.83
N ARG A 214 13.86 16.75 -12.87
CA ARG A 214 12.61 17.52 -12.96
C ARG A 214 11.50 16.76 -12.29
N ARG A 215 10.48 17.46 -11.81
CA ARG A 215 9.28 16.83 -11.29
C ARG A 215 8.30 16.54 -12.43
N PRO A 216 7.97 15.27 -12.71
CA PRO A 216 6.92 14.95 -13.67
C PRO A 216 5.54 15.30 -13.09
N ALA A 217 4.60 15.66 -13.95
CA ALA A 217 3.21 15.86 -13.56
C ALA A 217 2.51 14.52 -13.26
N PHE A 218 1.47 14.54 -12.43
CA PHE A 218 0.64 13.37 -12.13
C PHE A 218 0.14 12.68 -13.41
N ASP A 219 -0.44 13.43 -14.35
CA ASP A 219 -1.00 12.89 -15.60
C ASP A 219 0.07 12.30 -16.52
N GLU A 220 1.28 12.86 -16.52
CA GLU A 220 2.41 12.30 -17.28
C GLU A 220 2.77 10.90 -16.76
N VAL A 221 2.84 10.74 -15.43
CA VAL A 221 3.15 9.46 -14.81
C VAL A 221 1.98 8.47 -14.98
N ALA A 222 0.75 8.92 -14.75
CA ALA A 222 -0.45 8.09 -14.93
C ALA A 222 -0.56 7.55 -16.36
N GLY A 223 -0.36 8.38 -17.37
CA GLY A 223 -0.38 7.98 -18.79
C GLY A 223 0.75 7.00 -19.17
N ALA A 224 1.93 7.20 -18.60
CA ALA A 224 3.04 6.25 -18.79
C ALA A 224 2.75 4.88 -18.17
N LEU A 225 2.17 4.86 -16.97
CA LEU A 225 1.77 3.62 -16.30
C LEU A 225 0.60 2.94 -16.99
N GLU A 226 -0.42 3.67 -17.42
CA GLU A 226 -1.53 3.14 -18.24
C GLU A 226 -1.00 2.42 -19.47
N THR A 227 -0.18 3.11 -20.27
CA THR A 227 0.44 2.54 -21.47
C THR A 227 1.26 1.30 -21.15
N ALA A 228 1.97 1.32 -20.01
CA ALA A 228 2.79 0.20 -19.57
C ALA A 228 1.96 -1.03 -19.16
N PHE A 229 0.87 -0.86 -18.43
CA PHE A 229 -0.04 -1.96 -18.11
C PHE A 229 -0.64 -2.59 -19.38
N GLN A 230 -1.06 -1.78 -20.35
CA GLN A 230 -1.57 -2.27 -21.63
C GLN A 230 -0.50 -3.06 -22.40
N THR A 231 0.70 -2.48 -22.54
CA THR A 231 1.75 -3.09 -23.38
C THR A 231 2.45 -4.27 -22.73
N GLU A 232 2.63 -4.27 -21.41
CA GLU A 232 3.30 -5.35 -20.68
C GLU A 232 2.42 -6.61 -20.59
N HIS A 233 1.10 -6.42 -20.46
CA HIS A 233 0.18 -7.53 -20.20
C HIS A 233 -0.86 -7.76 -21.30
N GLY A 234 -0.83 -6.97 -22.38
CA GLY A 234 -1.81 -7.08 -23.46
C GLY A 234 -3.24 -6.71 -23.01
N LEU A 235 -3.39 -5.81 -22.01
CA LEU A 235 -4.69 -5.42 -21.50
C LEU A 235 -5.38 -4.41 -22.42
N VAL A 236 -6.72 -4.44 -22.38
CA VAL A 236 -7.54 -3.35 -22.89
C VAL A 236 -8.08 -2.59 -21.69
N LEU A 237 -7.53 -1.40 -21.42
CA LEU A 237 -7.99 -0.53 -20.35
C LEU A 237 -9.09 0.38 -20.88
N ARG A 238 -10.28 0.32 -20.26
CA ARG A 238 -11.41 1.17 -20.60
C ARG A 238 -11.64 2.19 -19.50
N PRO A 239 -11.60 3.49 -19.80
CA PRO A 239 -11.99 4.52 -18.84
C PRO A 239 -13.41 4.26 -18.30
N GLY A 240 -13.58 4.41 -16.99
CA GLY A 240 -14.87 4.20 -16.33
C GLY A 240 -14.97 4.93 -15.00
N GLY A 241 -16.15 4.86 -14.38
CA GLY A 241 -16.47 5.36 -13.05
C GLY A 241 -16.80 4.24 -12.08
N LEU A 242 -17.15 4.59 -10.84
CA LEU A 242 -17.78 3.69 -9.90
C LEU A 242 -19.21 3.38 -10.37
N SER A 243 -19.68 2.16 -10.19
CA SER A 243 -21.08 1.82 -10.35
C SER A 243 -21.91 2.44 -9.20
N GLU A 244 -23.24 2.48 -9.35
CA GLU A 244 -24.13 2.97 -8.29
C GLU A 244 -23.96 2.16 -6.99
N ASP A 245 -23.82 0.85 -7.10
CA ASP A 245 -23.60 -0.05 -5.93
C ASP A 245 -22.24 0.19 -5.29
N GLU A 246 -21.17 0.39 -6.09
CA GLU A 246 -19.85 0.75 -5.59
C GLU A 246 -19.89 2.10 -4.90
N GLN A 247 -20.57 3.10 -5.45
CA GLN A 247 -20.72 4.43 -4.83
C GLN A 247 -21.47 4.34 -3.50
N ALA A 248 -22.59 3.63 -3.45
CA ALA A 248 -23.32 3.39 -2.22
C ALA A 248 -22.47 2.63 -1.17
N GLN A 249 -21.60 1.71 -1.63
CA GLN A 249 -20.67 1.01 -0.73
C GLN A 249 -19.58 1.94 -0.20
N VAL A 250 -19.06 2.87 -1.02
CA VAL A 250 -18.10 3.91 -0.59
C VAL A 250 -18.71 4.74 0.54
N GLU A 251 -19.93 5.26 0.35
CA GLU A 251 -20.62 6.09 1.34
C GLU A 251 -20.77 5.35 2.69
N ARG A 252 -21.19 4.08 2.64
CA ARG A 252 -21.28 3.23 3.85
C ARG A 252 -19.91 3.03 4.52
N LEU A 253 -18.87 2.71 3.73
CA LEU A 253 -17.53 2.49 4.27
C LEU A 253 -16.92 3.75 4.87
N VAL A 254 -17.18 4.92 4.30
CA VAL A 254 -16.76 6.20 4.89
C VAL A 254 -17.46 6.38 6.24
N ALA A 255 -18.79 6.27 6.28
CA ALA A 255 -19.59 6.54 7.48
C ALA A 255 -19.30 5.54 8.61
N ASP A 256 -19.26 4.24 8.29
CA ASP A 256 -19.24 3.18 9.30
C ASP A 256 -17.82 2.76 9.70
N LYS A 257 -16.80 3.12 8.92
CA LYS A 257 -15.43 2.62 9.12
C LYS A 257 -14.36 3.71 9.05
N TYR A 258 -14.15 4.32 7.87
CA TYR A 258 -12.93 5.07 7.62
C TYR A 258 -12.91 6.46 8.23
N ALA A 259 -14.06 7.11 8.41
CA ALA A 259 -14.16 8.40 9.10
C ALA A 259 -14.19 8.28 10.63
N GLY A 260 -14.29 7.05 11.17
CA GLY A 260 -14.40 6.82 12.61
C GLY A 260 -13.05 6.65 13.31
N ASP A 261 -12.90 7.25 14.50
CA ASP A 261 -11.71 7.13 15.34
C ASP A 261 -11.44 5.68 15.79
N ALA A 262 -12.48 4.87 15.95
CA ALA A 262 -12.35 3.47 16.35
C ALA A 262 -11.50 2.66 15.38
N TRP A 263 -11.76 2.79 14.07
CA TRP A 263 -10.97 2.11 13.05
C TRP A 263 -9.53 2.62 12.98
N LEU A 264 -9.32 3.92 13.20
CA LEU A 264 -7.98 4.51 13.24
C LEU A 264 -7.18 4.02 14.45
N ALA A 265 -7.81 3.94 15.63
CA ALA A 265 -7.14 3.62 16.90
C ALA A 265 -6.79 2.13 17.03
N GLU A 266 -7.62 1.23 16.51
CA GLU A 266 -7.44 -0.21 16.69
C GLU A 266 -6.45 -0.80 15.69
N ALA A 267 -5.30 -1.31 16.21
CA ALA A 267 -4.48 -2.24 15.43
C ALA A 267 -5.24 -3.56 15.31
N VAL A 268 -5.76 -3.86 14.13
CA VAL A 268 -6.52 -5.09 13.90
C VAL A 268 -5.55 -6.26 13.78
N ILE A 269 -5.47 -7.06 14.85
CA ILE A 269 -4.69 -8.31 14.86
C ILE A 269 -5.62 -9.41 14.32
N GLU A 270 -5.49 -9.75 13.05
CA GLU A 270 -6.12 -10.98 12.55
C GLU A 270 -5.42 -12.18 13.21
N GLU A 271 -6.14 -12.95 14.01
CA GLU A 271 -5.72 -14.29 14.42
C GLU A 271 -5.64 -15.16 13.15
N ARG A 272 -4.43 -15.38 12.65
CA ARG A 272 -4.22 -16.34 11.55
C ARG A 272 -4.55 -17.73 12.10
N PRO A 273 -5.50 -18.46 11.51
CA PRO A 273 -5.73 -19.85 11.87
C PRO A 273 -4.41 -20.62 11.67
N GLY A 274 -3.82 -21.13 12.75
CA GLY A 274 -2.56 -21.88 12.73
C GLY A 274 -1.41 -21.24 13.53
N PHE A 275 -1.48 -20.00 14.00
CA PHE A 275 -0.41 -19.40 14.81
C PHE A 275 -0.62 -19.51 16.33
N ALA A 276 -1.81 -19.87 16.78
CA ALA A 276 -2.15 -20.06 18.21
C ALA A 276 -1.49 -21.30 18.85
N GLY A 277 -0.94 -22.22 18.03
CA GLY A 277 -0.28 -23.45 18.54
C GLY A 277 1.17 -23.26 18.98
N ALA A 278 1.88 -22.23 18.52
CA ALA A 278 3.32 -22.09 18.78
C ALA A 278 3.66 -21.30 20.05
N LEU A 279 2.72 -20.53 20.61
CA LEU A 279 2.95 -19.74 21.83
C LEU A 279 2.54 -20.47 23.13
N ARG A 280 1.84 -21.60 23.06
CA ARG A 280 1.52 -22.43 24.25
C ARG A 280 2.54 -23.53 24.55
N ALA A 281 3.52 -23.78 23.68
CA ALA A 281 4.51 -24.83 23.86
C ALA A 281 5.81 -24.39 24.57
N SER A 282 5.96 -23.09 24.92
CA SER A 282 7.17 -22.58 25.61
C SER A 282 6.93 -22.04 27.02
N GLY A 283 5.77 -22.31 27.61
CA GLY A 283 5.41 -21.88 28.96
C GLY A 283 5.03 -23.03 29.87
N GLY A 284 6.00 -23.87 30.25
CA GLY A 284 5.68 -24.95 31.19
C GLY A 284 6.91 -25.72 31.67
N ILE A 285 7.81 -25.09 32.41
CA ILE A 285 8.65 -25.77 33.41
C ILE A 285 8.89 -24.79 34.56
N GLY A 286 8.04 -24.87 35.58
CA GLY A 286 8.17 -24.25 36.88
C GLY A 286 7.48 -25.11 37.89
N GLY A 287 8.03 -26.34 38.14
CA GLY A 287 7.63 -27.15 39.29
C GLY A 287 8.23 -26.60 40.61
N PRO A 288 7.58 -26.78 41.74
CA PRO A 288 8.04 -26.20 43.01
C PRO A 288 9.30 -26.88 43.50
N VAL A 289 10.33 -26.09 43.79
CA VAL A 289 11.53 -26.51 44.50
C VAL A 289 11.17 -26.76 45.98
N ALA A 290 11.25 -28.03 46.41
CA ALA A 290 11.14 -28.41 47.82
C ALA A 290 12.40 -27.95 48.57
N ARG A 291 12.19 -27.24 49.70
CA ARG A 291 13.25 -26.92 50.67
C ARG A 291 13.62 -28.18 51.48
N PRO A 292 14.94 -28.47 51.73
CA PRO A 292 15.33 -29.49 52.69
C PRO A 292 15.16 -29.02 54.14
N PRO A 293 14.94 -29.94 55.08
CA PRO A 293 14.78 -29.61 56.52
C PRO A 293 16.10 -29.23 57.16
N MET A 294 16.05 -28.25 58.04
CA MET A 294 17.13 -27.91 58.95
C MET A 294 17.18 -28.91 60.09
N SER A 295 18.36 -29.44 60.35
CA SER A 295 18.82 -29.97 61.65
C SER A 295 20.20 -29.43 61.94
#